data_215ac9cb4d19ad964a9a5983535f2d3f
#
_entry.id   215ac9cb4d19ad964a9a5983535f2d3f
#
_cell.length_a   1.000
_cell.length_b   1.000
_cell.length_c   1.000
_cell.angle_alpha   90.00
_cell.angle_beta   90.00
_cell.angle_gamma   90.00
#
_symmetry.space_group_name_H-M   'P 1'
#
loop_
_entity.id
_entity.type
_entity.pdbx_description
1 polymer ?
#
loop_
_entity_poly.entity_id
_entity_poly.type
_entity_poly.pdbx_seq_one_letter_code
_entity_poly.pdbx_strand_id
1 'polypeptide(L)'
;TTAGLFSGYFAIVSSMNGRYEAAAVAIFIAMIFDALDGRVARMTNTQSEFGAEYDSMADMVSFGIAPALVAYNWGLTDLGKIGWLAAFVYVAGAALRLARFNTQVGIADKRFFQGLASPAAAALVAGLVWVGVEYNVDGNDVSIIVALLTGIAGLLMVSNFKYNSFKEVDWHGKVPFVALLIIMLVFVVVATEPALVLFLVFVLYALAGPVNTFRTVNKVRLEDVVGDTLEEHDADFKEEKNVAADTDSNSDSVAETKTKNSQ
;
A
#
# COMPACT_ATOMS: atom_id res chain seq x y z
N THR A 1 19.67 12.88 -0.16
CA THR A 1 19.18 12.75 1.23
C THR A 1 19.16 14.10 1.95
N THR A 2 20.26 14.88 2.07
CA THR A 2 20.28 16.17 2.79
C THR A 2 19.30 17.20 2.18
N ALA A 3 19.12 17.25 0.86
CA ALA A 3 18.14 18.12 0.23
C ALA A 3 16.69 17.70 0.57
N GLY A 4 16.42 16.41 0.65
CA GLY A 4 15.14 15.88 1.13
C GLY A 4 14.88 16.29 2.58
N LEU A 5 15.85 16.07 3.46
CA LEU A 5 15.78 16.49 4.86
C LEU A 5 15.55 17.99 5.01
N PHE A 6 16.25 18.83 4.22
CA PHE A 6 16.04 20.28 4.21
C PHE A 6 14.62 20.64 3.80
N SER A 7 14.07 19.97 2.77
CA SER A 7 12.69 20.20 2.33
C SER A 7 11.67 19.82 3.40
N GLY A 8 11.87 18.69 4.10
CA GLY A 8 11.04 18.29 5.24
C GLY A 8 11.10 19.29 6.40
N TYR A 9 12.29 19.76 6.75
CA TYR A 9 12.47 20.80 7.76
C TYR A 9 11.80 22.12 7.34
N PHE A 10 11.96 22.55 6.09
CA PHE A 10 11.31 23.72 5.55
C PHE A 10 9.78 23.61 5.60
N ALA A 11 9.22 22.42 5.35
CA ALA A 11 7.78 22.17 5.48
C ALA A 11 7.29 22.41 6.91
N ILE A 12 8.02 21.91 7.92
CA ILE A 12 7.70 22.12 9.33
C ILE A 12 7.69 23.62 9.66
N VAL A 13 8.78 24.33 9.35
CA VAL A 13 8.90 25.76 9.63
C VAL A 13 7.85 26.58 8.88
N SER A 14 7.53 26.21 7.64
CA SER A 14 6.49 26.88 6.85
C SER A 14 5.10 26.71 7.47
N SER A 15 4.76 25.50 7.93
CA SER A 15 3.47 25.24 8.58
C SER A 15 3.31 26.00 9.91
N MET A 16 4.39 26.11 10.69
CA MET A 16 4.39 26.92 11.93
C MET A 16 4.15 28.40 11.67
N ASN A 17 4.46 28.87 10.46
CA ASN A 17 4.22 30.26 10.03
C ASN A 17 2.91 30.41 9.22
N GLY A 18 2.01 29.42 9.24
CA GLY A 18 0.74 29.46 8.53
C GLY A 18 0.85 29.34 6.99
N ARG A 19 2.04 29.02 6.46
CA ARG A 19 2.27 28.86 5.01
C ARG A 19 2.06 27.40 4.59
N TYR A 20 0.82 26.95 4.68
CA TYR A 20 0.49 25.53 4.52
C TYR A 20 0.69 25.01 3.09
N GLU A 21 0.40 25.83 2.06
CA GLU A 21 0.67 25.48 0.67
C GLU A 21 2.17 25.22 0.46
N ALA A 22 3.03 26.17 0.88
CA ALA A 22 4.47 26.00 0.77
C ALA A 22 4.99 24.80 1.56
N ALA A 23 4.37 24.49 2.71
CA ALA A 23 4.68 23.32 3.51
C ALA A 23 4.32 22.00 2.78
N ALA A 24 3.13 21.93 2.18
CA ALA A 24 2.70 20.77 1.42
C ALA A 24 3.58 20.54 0.18
N VAL A 25 3.83 21.58 -0.61
CA VAL A 25 4.73 21.51 -1.78
C VAL A 25 6.13 21.05 -1.39
N ALA A 26 6.66 21.53 -0.26
CA ALA A 26 7.99 21.11 0.22
C ALA A 26 8.06 19.62 0.54
N ILE A 27 6.99 18.99 1.03
CA ILE A 27 6.92 17.55 1.24
C ILE A 27 6.99 16.79 -0.10
N PHE A 28 6.28 17.25 -1.14
CA PHE A 28 6.39 16.67 -2.48
C PHE A 28 7.79 16.85 -3.09
N ILE A 29 8.44 17.98 -2.85
CA ILE A 29 9.83 18.20 -3.25
C ILE A 29 10.76 17.23 -2.51
N ALA A 30 10.54 16.99 -1.20
CA ALA A 30 11.30 15.99 -0.44
C ALA A 30 11.20 14.60 -1.06
N MET A 31 10.00 14.18 -1.53
CA MET A 31 9.79 12.89 -2.22
C MET A 31 10.60 12.78 -3.52
N ILE A 32 10.72 13.89 -4.27
CA ILE A 32 11.52 13.92 -5.50
C ILE A 32 13.00 13.71 -5.17
N PHE A 33 13.51 14.40 -4.15
CA PHE A 33 14.91 14.25 -3.74
C PHE A 33 15.22 12.86 -3.20
N ASP A 34 14.32 12.25 -2.41
CA ASP A 34 14.43 10.88 -1.94
C ASP A 34 14.46 9.86 -3.11
N ALA A 35 13.55 10.01 -4.07
CA ALA A 35 13.53 9.14 -5.24
C ALA A 35 14.80 9.28 -6.10
N LEU A 36 15.39 10.48 -6.17
CA LEU A 36 16.61 10.76 -6.94
C LEU A 36 17.85 10.20 -6.26
N ASP A 37 18.04 10.45 -4.95
CA ASP A 37 19.27 10.03 -4.24
C ASP A 37 19.35 8.50 -4.14
N GLY A 38 18.24 7.81 -3.87
CA GLY A 38 18.18 6.36 -3.91
C GLY A 38 18.48 5.77 -5.30
N ARG A 39 18.10 6.45 -6.40
CA ARG A 39 18.50 6.06 -7.76
C ARG A 39 19.97 6.31 -8.04
N VAL A 40 20.47 7.49 -7.70
CA VAL A 40 21.87 7.88 -7.93
C VAL A 40 22.81 6.94 -7.17
N ALA A 41 22.54 6.66 -5.87
CA ALA A 41 23.35 5.76 -5.07
C ALA A 41 23.45 4.34 -5.67
N ARG A 42 22.35 3.82 -6.24
CA ARG A 42 22.32 2.53 -6.94
C ARG A 42 23.10 2.56 -8.26
N MET A 43 22.98 3.62 -9.04
CA MET A 43 23.66 3.74 -10.35
C MET A 43 25.16 3.93 -10.19
N THR A 44 25.61 4.60 -9.13
CA THR A 44 27.02 4.90 -8.87
C THR A 44 27.71 3.86 -7.99
N ASN A 45 26.96 2.83 -7.48
CA ASN A 45 27.46 1.84 -6.52
C ASN A 45 28.11 2.48 -5.28
N THR A 46 27.61 3.63 -4.82
CA THR A 46 28.10 4.37 -3.64
C THR A 46 27.26 4.13 -2.39
N GLN A 47 26.53 3.02 -2.35
CA GLN A 47 25.73 2.65 -1.17
C GLN A 47 26.64 2.37 0.02
N SER A 48 26.37 2.98 1.18
CA SER A 48 27.08 2.76 2.43
C SER A 48 26.07 2.52 3.56
N GLU A 49 26.47 1.82 4.61
CA GLU A 49 25.64 1.62 5.82
C GLU A 49 25.27 2.96 6.44
N PHE A 50 26.22 3.88 6.57
CA PHE A 50 25.96 5.24 7.05
C PHE A 50 24.94 5.98 6.18
N GLY A 51 25.04 5.84 4.85
CA GLY A 51 24.07 6.46 3.91
C GLY A 51 22.66 5.93 4.12
N ALA A 52 22.48 4.63 4.34
CA ALA A 52 21.19 4.01 4.57
C ALA A 52 20.54 4.44 5.90
N GLU A 53 21.34 4.53 6.98
CA GLU A 53 20.86 5.01 8.27
C GLU A 53 20.51 6.51 8.23
N TYR A 54 21.36 7.32 7.58
CA TYR A 54 21.09 8.75 7.40
C TYR A 54 19.83 9.00 6.57
N ASP A 55 19.60 8.19 5.54
CA ASP A 55 18.39 8.23 4.69
C ASP A 55 17.15 7.93 5.52
N SER A 56 17.17 6.87 6.33
CA SER A 56 16.07 6.54 7.23
C SER A 56 15.73 7.66 8.23
N MET A 57 16.77 8.35 8.75
CA MET A 57 16.57 9.51 9.64
C MET A 57 15.95 10.69 8.88
N ALA A 58 16.40 10.95 7.65
CA ALA A 58 15.86 12.00 6.79
C ALA A 58 14.40 11.71 6.41
N ASP A 59 14.08 10.47 6.09
CA ASP A 59 12.74 9.99 5.81
C ASP A 59 11.79 10.17 7.01
N MET A 60 12.28 9.86 8.22
CA MET A 60 11.50 10.06 9.43
C MET A 60 11.10 11.53 9.62
N VAL A 61 12.00 12.46 9.33
CA VAL A 61 11.70 13.90 9.41
C VAL A 61 10.77 14.32 8.27
N SER A 62 11.07 13.96 7.04
CA SER A 62 10.39 14.45 5.83
C SER A 62 9.03 13.82 5.60
N PHE A 63 8.87 12.53 5.94
CA PHE A 63 7.64 11.76 5.67
C PHE A 63 6.94 11.25 6.94
N GLY A 64 7.61 11.30 8.10
CA GLY A 64 6.99 10.99 9.39
C GLY A 64 6.52 12.28 10.11
N ILE A 65 7.46 13.13 10.49
CA ILE A 65 7.18 14.28 11.37
C ILE A 65 6.55 15.45 10.59
N ALA A 66 7.11 15.81 9.43
CA ALA A 66 6.65 17.00 8.70
C ALA A 66 5.18 16.92 8.28
N PRO A 67 4.65 15.85 7.66
CA PRO A 67 3.24 15.75 7.32
C PRO A 67 2.30 15.80 8.53
N ALA A 68 2.69 15.14 9.62
CA ALA A 68 1.93 15.15 10.86
C ALA A 68 1.80 16.55 11.46
N LEU A 69 2.90 17.33 11.49
CA LEU A 69 2.90 18.69 11.99
C LEU A 69 2.19 19.66 11.05
N VAL A 70 2.30 19.46 9.72
CA VAL A 70 1.55 20.27 8.75
C VAL A 70 0.05 20.08 8.93
N ALA A 71 -0.42 18.82 9.03
CA ALA A 71 -1.83 18.53 9.29
C ALA A 71 -2.28 19.05 10.68
N TYR A 72 -1.43 18.90 11.70
CA TYR A 72 -1.72 19.36 13.04
C TYR A 72 -1.92 20.89 13.10
N ASN A 73 -0.98 21.63 12.53
CA ASN A 73 -1.03 23.08 12.53
C ASN A 73 -2.18 23.65 11.66
N TRP A 74 -2.55 22.92 10.59
CA TRP A 74 -3.60 23.36 9.68
C TRP A 74 -5.02 23.10 10.20
N GLY A 75 -5.29 21.92 10.78
CA GLY A 75 -6.67 21.55 11.05
C GLY A 75 -6.88 20.65 12.29
N LEU A 76 -5.85 20.31 13.07
CA LEU A 76 -6.02 19.42 14.23
C LEU A 76 -5.92 20.12 15.59
N THR A 77 -5.47 21.37 15.65
CA THR A 77 -5.26 22.11 16.89
C THR A 77 -6.53 22.20 17.71
N ASP A 78 -7.67 22.48 17.09
CA ASP A 78 -8.95 22.69 17.77
C ASP A 78 -9.57 21.40 18.33
N LEU A 79 -9.16 20.23 17.84
CA LEU A 79 -9.56 18.93 18.39
C LEU A 79 -8.84 18.58 19.72
N GLY A 80 -7.92 19.41 20.17
CA GLY A 80 -7.19 19.23 21.42
C GLY A 80 -6.49 17.85 21.48
N LYS A 81 -6.85 17.04 22.48
CA LYS A 81 -6.21 15.72 22.67
C LYS A 81 -6.40 14.74 21.51
N ILE A 82 -7.53 14.80 20.82
CA ILE A 82 -7.82 13.89 19.67
C ILE A 82 -6.94 14.27 18.49
N GLY A 83 -6.79 15.56 18.19
CA GLY A 83 -5.92 16.02 17.11
C GLY A 83 -4.46 15.68 17.35
N TRP A 84 -3.97 15.90 18.58
CA TRP A 84 -2.62 15.48 18.96
C TRP A 84 -2.41 13.97 18.83
N LEU A 85 -3.39 13.17 19.27
CA LEU A 85 -3.31 11.70 19.18
C LEU A 85 -3.29 11.22 17.73
N ALA A 86 -4.11 11.80 16.85
CA ALA A 86 -4.11 11.44 15.41
C ALA A 86 -2.75 11.72 14.77
N ALA A 87 -2.15 12.90 15.03
CA ALA A 87 -0.82 13.24 14.57
C ALA A 87 0.24 12.28 15.14
N PHE A 88 0.17 11.92 16.42
CA PHE A 88 1.09 10.98 17.05
C PHE A 88 0.98 9.56 16.45
N VAL A 89 -0.24 9.06 16.21
CA VAL A 89 -0.46 7.74 15.56
C VAL A 89 0.21 7.70 14.19
N TYR A 90 0.14 8.79 13.43
CA TYR A 90 0.82 8.89 12.14
C TYR A 90 2.35 8.82 12.30
N VAL A 91 2.93 9.61 13.20
CA VAL A 91 4.39 9.63 13.48
C VAL A 91 4.87 8.27 13.95
N ALA A 92 4.15 7.65 14.90
CA ALA A 92 4.47 6.32 15.39
C ALA A 92 4.38 5.25 14.27
N GLY A 93 3.36 5.34 13.41
CA GLY A 93 3.21 4.48 12.25
C GLY A 93 4.40 4.58 11.29
N ALA A 94 4.85 5.81 10.99
CA ALA A 94 6.03 6.05 10.16
C ALA A 94 7.30 5.46 10.78
N ALA A 95 7.54 5.69 12.08
CA ALA A 95 8.69 5.16 12.80
C ALA A 95 8.72 3.63 12.80
N LEU A 96 7.60 2.99 13.13
CA LEU A 96 7.48 1.53 13.14
C LEU A 96 7.68 0.92 11.75
N ARG A 97 7.16 1.59 10.71
CA ARG A 97 7.36 1.17 9.33
C ARG A 97 8.82 1.24 8.91
N LEU A 98 9.52 2.35 9.19
CA LEU A 98 10.93 2.52 8.86
C LEU A 98 11.79 1.50 9.62
N ALA A 99 11.53 1.28 10.92
CA ALA A 99 12.21 0.25 11.70
C ALA A 99 11.99 -1.15 11.12
N ARG A 100 10.76 -1.51 10.73
CA ARG A 100 10.46 -2.78 10.06
C ARG A 100 11.23 -2.91 8.74
N PHE A 101 11.25 -1.85 7.93
CA PHE A 101 11.96 -1.87 6.65
C PHE A 101 13.45 -2.13 6.84
N ASN A 102 14.11 -1.45 7.79
CA ASN A 102 15.54 -1.61 8.07
C ASN A 102 15.88 -3.02 8.58
N THR A 103 15.01 -3.63 9.38
CA THR A 103 15.22 -5.00 9.89
C THR A 103 14.96 -6.09 8.86
N GLN A 104 14.22 -5.82 7.80
CA GLN A 104 13.86 -6.79 6.75
C GLN A 104 14.74 -6.68 5.49
N VAL A 105 15.68 -5.75 5.44
CA VAL A 105 16.64 -5.62 4.34
C VAL A 105 17.42 -6.92 4.17
N GLY A 106 17.25 -7.60 3.03
CA GLY A 106 17.92 -8.87 2.69
C GLY A 106 17.14 -10.15 2.97
N ILE A 107 16.02 -10.12 3.69
CA ILE A 107 15.25 -11.31 4.07
C ILE A 107 13.86 -11.34 3.39
N ALA A 108 13.27 -10.19 3.07
CA ALA A 108 11.90 -10.10 2.55
C ALA A 108 11.79 -10.37 1.04
N ASP A 109 10.68 -10.99 0.63
CA ASP A 109 10.34 -11.18 -0.79
C ASP A 109 10.16 -9.82 -1.47
N LYS A 110 10.99 -9.54 -2.49
CA LYS A 110 11.09 -8.25 -3.19
C LYS A 110 9.83 -7.87 -4.00
N ARG A 111 8.86 -8.77 -4.11
CA ARG A 111 7.66 -8.57 -4.96
C ARG A 111 6.56 -7.74 -4.31
N PHE A 112 6.44 -7.75 -2.99
CA PHE A 112 5.36 -7.07 -2.28
C PHE A 112 5.91 -6.21 -1.14
N PHE A 113 5.51 -4.95 -1.11
CA PHE A 113 5.71 -4.12 0.06
C PHE A 113 4.56 -4.34 1.04
N GLN A 114 4.89 -4.60 2.32
CA GLN A 114 3.92 -4.66 3.40
C GLN A 114 3.66 -3.25 3.95
N GLY A 115 2.41 -2.84 3.96
CA GLY A 115 1.98 -1.53 4.43
C GLY A 115 2.18 -0.39 3.43
N LEU A 116 1.51 0.73 3.68
CA LEU A 116 1.59 1.94 2.85
C LEU A 116 2.99 2.56 2.93
N ALA A 117 3.58 2.92 1.80
CA ALA A 117 4.88 3.59 1.76
C ALA A 117 4.85 4.94 2.50
N SER A 118 5.90 5.27 3.32
CA SER A 118 5.96 6.53 4.08
C SER A 118 5.85 7.76 3.17
N PRO A 119 6.53 7.83 2.00
CA PRO A 119 6.32 8.92 1.07
C PRO A 119 4.87 9.01 0.55
N ALA A 120 4.21 7.86 0.28
CA ALA A 120 2.82 7.87 -0.18
C ALA A 120 1.83 8.33 0.91
N ALA A 121 2.07 7.93 2.17
CA ALA A 121 1.30 8.43 3.31
C ALA A 121 1.51 9.93 3.52
N ALA A 122 2.75 10.41 3.37
CA ALA A 122 3.10 11.83 3.43
C ALA A 122 2.38 12.64 2.34
N ALA A 123 2.39 12.13 1.10
CA ALA A 123 1.70 12.75 -0.02
C ALA A 123 0.17 12.78 0.17
N LEU A 124 -0.41 11.74 0.78
CA LEU A 124 -1.83 11.71 1.11
C LEU A 124 -2.21 12.81 2.10
N VAL A 125 -1.45 12.96 3.18
CA VAL A 125 -1.71 13.96 4.22
C VAL A 125 -1.40 15.40 3.72
N ALA A 126 -0.24 15.59 3.09
CA ALA A 126 0.15 16.88 2.53
C ALA A 126 -0.77 17.31 1.37
N GLY A 127 -1.20 16.35 0.54
CA GLY A 127 -2.14 16.58 -0.55
C GLY A 127 -3.50 17.06 -0.04
N LEU A 128 -4.03 16.48 1.05
CA LEU A 128 -5.27 16.96 1.67
C LEU A 128 -5.14 18.42 2.10
N VAL A 129 -4.04 18.76 2.78
CA VAL A 129 -3.78 20.14 3.23
C VAL A 129 -3.67 21.08 2.03
N TRP A 130 -2.94 20.67 0.98
CA TRP A 130 -2.77 21.50 -0.22
C TRP A 130 -4.10 21.77 -0.91
N VAL A 131 -4.91 20.74 -1.15
CA VAL A 131 -6.26 20.89 -1.70
C VAL A 131 -7.12 21.81 -0.82
N GLY A 132 -7.12 21.59 0.50
CA GLY A 132 -7.88 22.45 1.41
C GLY A 132 -7.50 23.91 1.30
N VAL A 133 -6.21 24.23 1.25
CA VAL A 133 -5.72 25.62 1.11
C VAL A 133 -6.09 26.19 -0.25
N GLU A 134 -5.94 25.45 -1.33
CA GLU A 134 -6.25 25.90 -2.70
C GLU A 134 -7.72 26.25 -2.89
N TYR A 135 -8.60 25.44 -2.29
CA TYR A 135 -10.05 25.70 -2.30
C TYR A 135 -10.53 26.59 -1.16
N ASN A 136 -9.62 27.25 -0.41
CA ASN A 136 -9.91 28.14 0.72
C ASN A 136 -10.79 27.48 1.80
N VAL A 137 -10.60 26.19 2.05
CA VAL A 137 -11.25 25.47 3.15
C VAL A 137 -10.46 25.72 4.44
N ASP A 138 -11.15 26.14 5.50
CA ASP A 138 -10.53 26.21 6.82
C ASP A 138 -10.32 24.78 7.36
N GLY A 139 -9.07 24.48 7.77
CA GLY A 139 -8.74 23.18 8.32
C GLY A 139 -9.56 22.80 9.56
N ASN A 140 -9.98 23.80 10.33
CA ASN A 140 -10.80 23.60 11.52
C ASN A 140 -12.21 23.10 11.18
N ASP A 141 -12.79 23.52 10.05
CA ASP A 141 -14.12 23.07 9.61
C ASP A 141 -14.11 21.58 9.21
N VAL A 142 -12.97 21.08 8.75
CA VAL A 142 -12.79 19.70 8.30
C VAL A 142 -11.89 18.88 9.25
N SER A 143 -11.67 19.35 10.46
CA SER A 143 -10.72 18.79 11.43
C SER A 143 -10.92 17.30 11.70
N ILE A 144 -12.18 16.81 11.72
CA ILE A 144 -12.50 15.38 11.90
C ILE A 144 -11.99 14.56 10.70
N ILE A 145 -12.17 15.07 9.47
CA ILE A 145 -11.70 14.40 8.25
C ILE A 145 -10.17 14.35 8.25
N VAL A 146 -9.52 15.46 8.62
CA VAL A 146 -8.05 15.54 8.75
C VAL A 146 -7.54 14.54 9.78
N ALA A 147 -8.18 14.46 10.95
CA ALA A 147 -7.81 13.52 12.00
C ALA A 147 -7.96 12.06 11.56
N LEU A 148 -9.09 11.71 10.94
CA LEU A 148 -9.35 10.36 10.44
C LEU A 148 -8.36 9.98 9.35
N LEU A 149 -8.14 10.83 8.35
CA LEU A 149 -7.24 10.54 7.25
C LEU A 149 -5.79 10.40 7.75
N THR A 150 -5.33 11.29 8.62
CA THR A 150 -3.99 11.24 9.21
C THR A 150 -3.81 9.98 10.05
N GLY A 151 -4.76 9.66 10.93
CA GLY A 151 -4.72 8.46 11.76
C GLY A 151 -4.76 7.16 10.94
N ILE A 152 -5.65 7.09 9.95
CA ILE A 152 -5.76 5.92 9.04
C ILE A 152 -4.48 5.76 8.23
N ALA A 153 -3.88 6.85 7.70
CA ALA A 153 -2.61 6.79 7.00
C ALA A 153 -1.49 6.21 7.89
N GLY A 154 -1.44 6.60 9.17
CA GLY A 154 -0.52 6.02 10.16
C GLY A 154 -0.74 4.51 10.36
N LEU A 155 -1.98 4.08 10.51
CA LEU A 155 -2.33 2.67 10.67
C LEU A 155 -2.04 1.85 9.39
N LEU A 156 -2.30 2.41 8.22
CA LEU A 156 -2.00 1.77 6.93
C LEU A 156 -0.49 1.54 6.75
N MET A 157 0.37 2.43 7.25
CA MET A 157 1.83 2.25 7.20
C MET A 157 2.28 1.00 7.97
N VAL A 158 1.65 0.68 9.10
CA VAL A 158 1.99 -0.48 9.95
C VAL A 158 1.27 -1.75 9.51
N SER A 159 0.22 -1.62 8.71
CA SER A 159 -0.62 -2.73 8.28
C SER A 159 0.17 -3.77 7.46
N ASN A 160 -0.39 -4.99 7.39
CA ASN A 160 0.16 -6.07 6.55
C ASN A 160 -0.48 -6.12 5.15
N PHE A 161 -1.16 -5.07 4.73
CA PHE A 161 -1.72 -5.01 3.38
C PHE A 161 -0.63 -5.07 2.32
N LYS A 162 -0.85 -5.87 1.27
CA LYS A 162 0.09 -6.02 0.17
C LYS A 162 -0.15 -4.91 -0.86
N TYR A 163 0.84 -4.04 -1.02
CA TYR A 163 0.85 -3.03 -2.07
C TYR A 163 1.67 -3.52 -3.25
N ASN A 164 1.14 -3.38 -4.47
CA ASN A 164 1.86 -3.75 -5.68
C ASN A 164 3.07 -2.85 -5.87
N SER A 165 4.22 -3.47 -6.08
CA SER A 165 5.42 -2.74 -6.50
C SER A 165 5.33 -2.50 -8.01
N PHE A 166 5.35 -1.24 -8.46
CA PHE A 166 5.39 -0.87 -9.89
C PHE A 166 6.71 -1.24 -10.60
N LYS A 167 7.55 -2.09 -9.97
CA LYS A 167 8.87 -2.48 -10.50
C LYS A 167 8.82 -3.41 -11.71
N GLU A 168 7.69 -4.02 -12.03
CA GLU A 168 7.54 -4.99 -13.13
C GLU A 168 7.06 -4.36 -14.45
N VAL A 169 7.05 -3.04 -14.58
CA VAL A 169 6.80 -2.41 -15.87
C VAL A 169 8.06 -2.56 -16.73
N ASP A 170 8.05 -3.55 -17.60
CA ASP A 170 9.16 -3.86 -18.51
C ASP A 170 9.23 -2.80 -19.62
N TRP A 171 10.11 -1.81 -19.45
CA TRP A 171 10.33 -0.72 -20.40
C TRP A 171 11.24 -1.10 -21.57
N HIS A 172 11.52 -2.39 -21.78
CA HIS A 172 12.42 -2.85 -22.86
C HIS A 172 11.77 -2.88 -24.24
N GLY A 173 10.49 -2.50 -24.38
CA GLY A 173 9.80 -2.35 -25.65
C GLY A 173 9.81 -0.89 -26.16
N LYS A 174 9.66 -0.70 -27.46
CA LYS A 174 9.43 0.63 -28.07
C LYS A 174 8.20 1.24 -27.41
N VAL A 175 8.35 2.42 -26.79
CA VAL A 175 7.22 3.14 -26.18
C VAL A 175 6.19 3.41 -27.29
N PRO A 176 4.99 2.83 -27.23
CA PRO A 176 3.99 3.06 -28.27
C PRO A 176 3.59 4.55 -28.27
N PHE A 177 3.32 5.11 -29.45
CA PHE A 177 2.92 6.51 -29.59
C PHE A 177 1.76 6.88 -28.66
N VAL A 178 0.82 5.95 -28.44
CA VAL A 178 -0.31 6.11 -27.51
C VAL A 178 0.17 6.33 -26.06
N ALA A 179 1.23 5.66 -25.61
CA ALA A 179 1.76 5.86 -24.26
C ALA A 179 2.35 7.28 -24.11
N LEU A 180 3.02 7.80 -25.13
CA LEU A 180 3.53 9.18 -25.13
C LEU A 180 2.39 10.20 -25.07
N LEU A 181 1.30 9.96 -25.81
CA LEU A 181 0.11 10.81 -25.77
C LEU A 181 -0.56 10.77 -24.38
N ILE A 182 -0.66 9.60 -23.76
CA ILE A 182 -1.20 9.45 -22.39
C ILE A 182 -0.32 10.20 -21.39
N ILE A 183 1.02 10.06 -21.46
CA ILE A 183 1.95 10.77 -20.58
C ILE A 183 1.78 12.29 -20.74
N MET A 184 1.66 12.78 -21.98
CA MET A 184 1.43 14.20 -22.24
C MET A 184 0.09 14.67 -21.65
N LEU A 185 -0.98 13.89 -21.83
CA LEU A 185 -2.29 14.20 -21.28
C LEU A 185 -2.27 14.25 -19.75
N VAL A 186 -1.64 13.25 -19.11
CA VAL A 186 -1.47 13.22 -17.64
C VAL A 186 -0.68 14.43 -17.17
N PHE A 187 0.39 14.80 -17.88
CA PHE A 187 1.18 15.99 -17.55
C PHE A 187 0.34 17.28 -17.62
N VAL A 188 -0.49 17.44 -18.66
CA VAL A 188 -1.39 18.60 -18.78
C VAL A 188 -2.38 18.65 -17.62
N VAL A 189 -3.00 17.50 -17.27
CA VAL A 189 -3.96 17.43 -16.18
C VAL A 189 -3.30 17.76 -14.83
N VAL A 190 -2.09 17.23 -14.57
CA VAL A 190 -1.31 17.57 -13.37
C VAL A 190 -0.92 19.06 -13.36
N ALA A 191 -0.60 19.64 -14.50
CA ALA A 191 -0.19 21.05 -14.59
C ALA A 191 -1.34 22.04 -14.38
N THR A 192 -2.60 21.62 -14.64
CA THR A 192 -3.78 22.48 -14.42
C THR A 192 -4.22 22.51 -12.96
N GLU A 193 -4.24 21.35 -12.29
CA GLU A 193 -4.75 21.21 -10.92
C GLU A 193 -3.84 20.26 -10.12
N PRO A 194 -2.60 20.67 -9.78
CA PRO A 194 -1.59 19.78 -9.21
C PRO A 194 -2.01 19.22 -7.85
N ALA A 195 -2.60 20.03 -6.98
CA ALA A 195 -3.01 19.63 -5.64
C ALA A 195 -4.05 18.50 -5.68
N LEU A 196 -5.14 18.72 -6.44
CA LEU A 196 -6.25 17.78 -6.53
C LEU A 196 -5.83 16.47 -7.19
N VAL A 197 -5.09 16.57 -8.31
CA VAL A 197 -4.67 15.37 -9.06
C VAL A 197 -3.71 14.52 -8.25
N LEU A 198 -2.70 15.12 -7.63
CA LEU A 198 -1.76 14.39 -6.78
C LEU A 198 -2.47 13.77 -5.57
N PHE A 199 -3.34 14.51 -4.91
CA PHE A 199 -4.13 13.98 -3.79
C PHE A 199 -4.95 12.75 -4.20
N LEU A 200 -5.72 12.84 -5.31
CA LEU A 200 -6.53 11.71 -5.80
C LEU A 200 -5.69 10.49 -6.17
N VAL A 201 -4.53 10.68 -6.81
CA VAL A 201 -3.60 9.58 -7.14
C VAL A 201 -3.17 8.85 -5.87
N PHE A 202 -2.79 9.58 -4.80
CA PHE A 202 -2.36 8.94 -3.56
C PHE A 202 -3.52 8.36 -2.75
N VAL A 203 -4.73 8.92 -2.83
CA VAL A 203 -5.95 8.30 -2.28
C VAL A 203 -6.22 6.96 -2.95
N LEU A 204 -6.22 6.91 -4.29
CA LEU A 204 -6.43 5.67 -5.04
C LEU A 204 -5.35 4.64 -4.74
N TYR A 205 -4.09 5.07 -4.64
CA TYR A 205 -2.98 4.20 -4.25
C TYR A 205 -3.15 3.64 -2.84
N ALA A 206 -3.52 4.47 -1.86
CA ALA A 206 -3.74 4.04 -0.49
C ALA A 206 -4.90 3.04 -0.38
N LEU A 207 -5.97 3.22 -1.16
CA LEU A 207 -7.11 2.30 -1.21
C LEU A 207 -6.79 0.98 -1.95
N ALA A 208 -5.86 1.00 -2.89
CA ALA A 208 -5.49 -0.19 -3.67
C ALA A 208 -4.94 -1.33 -2.78
N GLY A 209 -4.19 -1.01 -1.71
CA GLY A 209 -3.64 -2.01 -0.79
C GLY A 209 -4.69 -2.87 -0.10
N PRO A 210 -5.62 -2.28 0.67
CA PRO A 210 -6.73 -3.01 1.27
C PRO A 210 -7.55 -3.79 0.24
N VAL A 211 -7.95 -3.15 -0.87
CA VAL A 211 -8.75 -3.78 -1.94
C VAL A 211 -8.07 -5.02 -2.52
N ASN A 212 -6.78 -4.93 -2.84
CA ASN A 212 -6.02 -6.07 -3.38
C ASN A 212 -5.89 -7.20 -2.37
N THR A 213 -5.68 -6.87 -1.10
CA THR A 213 -5.58 -7.88 -0.04
C THR A 213 -6.91 -8.61 0.15
N PHE A 214 -8.04 -7.88 0.20
CA PHE A 214 -9.37 -8.50 0.29
C PHE A 214 -9.69 -9.37 -0.92
N ARG A 215 -9.34 -8.94 -2.13
CA ARG A 215 -9.53 -9.75 -3.35
C ARG A 215 -8.72 -11.05 -3.31
N THR A 216 -7.47 -10.99 -2.85
CA THR A 216 -6.60 -12.17 -2.76
C THR A 216 -7.11 -13.15 -1.71
N VAL A 217 -7.53 -12.68 -0.53
CA VAL A 217 -8.10 -13.54 0.52
C VAL A 217 -9.39 -14.22 0.06
N ASN A 218 -10.26 -13.48 -0.62
CA ASN A 218 -11.50 -14.08 -1.16
C ASN A 218 -11.22 -15.12 -2.25
N LYS A 219 -10.19 -14.92 -3.08
CA LYS A 219 -9.82 -15.88 -4.12
C LYS A 219 -9.29 -17.18 -3.52
N VAL A 220 -8.40 -17.11 -2.54
CA VAL A 220 -7.88 -18.31 -1.84
C VAL A 220 -9.02 -19.06 -1.15
N ARG A 221 -9.90 -18.36 -0.44
CA ARG A 221 -11.06 -18.99 0.21
C ARG A 221 -11.99 -19.70 -0.77
N LEU A 222 -12.19 -19.15 -1.98
CA LEU A 222 -12.99 -19.80 -3.03
C LEU A 222 -12.30 -21.03 -3.60
N GLU A 223 -10.98 -20.98 -3.78
CA GLU A 223 -10.19 -22.12 -4.25
C GLU A 223 -10.20 -23.27 -3.24
N ASP A 224 -10.08 -22.95 -1.94
CA ASP A 224 -10.16 -23.95 -0.86
C ASP A 224 -11.56 -24.61 -0.80
N VAL A 225 -12.64 -23.83 -0.86
CA VAL A 225 -14.02 -24.37 -0.85
C VAL A 225 -14.31 -25.23 -2.08
N VAL A 226 -13.82 -24.83 -3.26
CA VAL A 226 -13.99 -25.62 -4.51
C VAL A 226 -13.14 -26.90 -4.45
N GLY A 227 -11.93 -26.82 -3.89
CA GLY A 227 -11.07 -27.98 -3.69
C GLY A 227 -11.73 -29.03 -2.79
N ASP A 228 -12.21 -28.62 -1.62
CA ASP A 228 -12.90 -29.52 -0.67
C ASP A 228 -14.15 -30.17 -1.29
N THR A 229 -14.96 -29.42 -2.05
CA THR A 229 -16.15 -29.97 -2.73
C THR A 229 -15.82 -30.94 -3.84
N LEU A 230 -14.72 -30.76 -4.55
CA LEU A 230 -14.26 -31.71 -5.60
C LEU A 230 -13.71 -32.99 -4.98
N GLU A 231 -12.96 -32.90 -3.88
CA GLU A 231 -12.46 -34.09 -3.16
C GLU A 231 -13.58 -34.91 -2.54
N GLU A 232 -14.61 -34.28 -1.99
CA GLU A 232 -15.80 -34.95 -1.44
C GLU A 232 -16.59 -35.65 -2.56
N HIS A 233 -16.78 -35.02 -3.72
CA HIS A 233 -17.45 -35.60 -4.87
C HIS A 233 -16.68 -36.80 -5.47
N ASP A 234 -15.33 -36.71 -5.52
CA ASP A 234 -14.49 -37.80 -6.01
C ASP A 234 -14.45 -39.00 -5.03
N ALA A 235 -14.59 -38.73 -3.71
CA ALA A 235 -14.70 -39.76 -2.70
C ALA A 235 -16.03 -40.54 -2.82
N ASP A 236 -17.14 -39.80 -2.92
CA ASP A 236 -18.47 -40.36 -3.12
C ASP A 236 -18.56 -41.24 -4.40
N PHE A 237 -17.98 -40.76 -5.51
CA PHE A 237 -17.95 -41.49 -6.77
C PHE A 237 -17.14 -42.77 -6.70
N LYS A 238 -16.04 -42.80 -5.95
CA LYS A 238 -15.24 -43.99 -5.69
C LYS A 238 -15.97 -45.01 -4.81
N GLU A 239 -16.70 -44.52 -3.81
CA GLU A 239 -17.48 -45.39 -2.90
C GLU A 239 -18.65 -46.05 -3.65
N GLU A 240 -19.37 -45.28 -4.49
CA GLU A 240 -20.45 -45.80 -5.34
C GLU A 240 -19.96 -46.88 -6.34
N LYS A 241 -18.79 -46.65 -6.91
CA LYS A 241 -18.16 -47.62 -7.85
C LYS A 241 -17.71 -48.91 -7.16
N ASN A 242 -17.22 -48.83 -5.93
CA ASN A 242 -16.83 -49.99 -5.14
C ASN A 242 -18.05 -50.80 -4.69
N VAL A 243 -19.15 -50.15 -4.30
CA VAL A 243 -20.41 -50.82 -3.96
C VAL A 243 -21.02 -51.52 -5.18
N ALA A 244 -20.95 -50.92 -6.38
CA ALA A 244 -21.40 -51.54 -7.62
C ALA A 244 -20.56 -52.79 -7.99
N ALA A 245 -19.24 -52.74 -7.79
CA ALA A 245 -18.34 -53.87 -8.05
C ALA A 245 -18.56 -55.06 -7.08
N ASP A 246 -18.85 -54.77 -5.81
CA ASP A 246 -19.17 -55.81 -4.81
C ASP A 246 -20.55 -56.49 -5.07
N THR A 247 -21.51 -55.77 -5.59
CA THR A 247 -22.82 -56.32 -5.97
C THR A 247 -22.72 -57.26 -7.17
N ASP A 248 -21.89 -56.93 -8.17
CA ASP A 248 -21.66 -57.81 -9.33
C ASP A 248 -20.90 -59.09 -8.94
N SER A 249 -19.89 -59.02 -8.10
CA SER A 249 -19.13 -60.18 -7.61
C SER A 249 -19.98 -61.17 -6.81
N ASN A 250 -20.98 -60.66 -6.10
CA ASN A 250 -21.90 -61.49 -5.30
C ASN A 250 -22.99 -62.14 -6.11
N SER A 251 -23.38 -61.54 -7.27
CA SER A 251 -24.33 -62.15 -8.20
C SER A 251 -23.75 -63.37 -8.95
N ASP A 252 -22.47 -63.32 -9.30
CA ASP A 252 -21.76 -64.43 -9.97
C ASP A 252 -21.51 -65.60 -9.02
N SER A 253 -21.23 -65.37 -7.76
CA SER A 253 -21.03 -66.42 -6.76
C SER A 253 -22.32 -67.21 -6.43
N VAL A 254 -23.48 -66.57 -6.51
CA VAL A 254 -24.79 -67.21 -6.31
C VAL A 254 -25.23 -68.00 -7.55
N ALA A 255 -24.80 -67.62 -8.75
CA ALA A 255 -25.08 -68.35 -9.98
C ALA A 255 -24.27 -69.66 -10.07
N GLU A 256 -22.98 -69.67 -9.68
CA GLU A 256 -22.14 -70.89 -9.64
C GLU A 256 -22.60 -71.91 -8.59
N THR A 257 -23.16 -71.47 -7.46
CA THR A 257 -23.63 -72.37 -6.39
C THR A 257 -24.92 -73.12 -6.79
N LYS A 258 -25.76 -72.54 -7.67
CA LYS A 258 -26.99 -73.18 -8.17
C LYS A 258 -26.75 -74.21 -9.23
N THR A 259 -25.66 -74.17 -10.00
CA THR A 259 -25.30 -75.14 -11.05
C THR A 259 -24.61 -76.39 -10.49
N LYS A 260 -24.03 -76.36 -9.28
CA LYS A 260 -23.41 -77.52 -8.64
C LYS A 260 -24.35 -78.44 -7.85
N ASN A 261 -25.58 -77.99 -7.56
CA ASN A 261 -26.57 -78.83 -6.81
C ASN A 261 -27.60 -79.51 -7.67
N SER A 262 -27.41 -79.59 -9.00
CA SER A 262 -28.32 -80.23 -9.94
C SER A 262 -27.62 -81.34 -10.80
N GLN A 263 -26.63 -82.03 -10.24
CA GLN A 263 -26.10 -83.29 -10.77
C GLN A 263 -26.18 -84.42 -9.75
#